data_35c25a8b2168e057cbaa6dfe3253a2f5
#
_entry.id   35c25a8b2168e057cbaa6dfe3253a2f5
#
_cell.length_a   1.000
_cell.length_b   1.000
_cell.length_c   1.000
_cell.angle_alpha   90.00
_cell.angle_beta   90.00
_cell.angle_gamma   90.00
#
_symmetry.space_group_name_H-M   'P 1'
#
loop_
_entity.id
_entity.type
_entity.pdbx_description
1 polymer ?
#
loop_
_entity_poly.entity_id
_entity_poly.type
_entity_poly.pdbx_seq_one_letter_code
_entity_poly.pdbx_strand_id
1 'polypeptide(L)'
;IWDVGHQAYTHKILTGRKGEFDKLRKEGGLSGFPKRGESSCDSFDAGHSSDSISAGLGYVRARDLQGEQYHVVSVIGDGALTGGMAYEALNNAANLDSNFIIVLNDNNMSISPNVGGMSNYLSALRTAEAYTGMKISLNKAVKKIPHVGTAMVDAMRRTKSSIKQLFIPGMLFENMGLTYLGPVDGHNMRQMMRLFNEAKRVKGPVVVHVLTEKGRGYEPARQNPDMYHGIGPFDVKTGKLTQKKVCPGYTDVFSDVLCE
;
A
#
# COMPACT_ATOMS: atom_id res chain seq x y z
N ILE A 1 -5.95 8.69 -4.40
CA ILE A 1 -7.00 7.68 -4.57
C ILE A 1 -6.74 6.53 -3.61
N TRP A 2 -7.71 6.19 -2.79
CA TRP A 2 -7.61 5.14 -1.78
C TRP A 2 -8.35 3.89 -2.25
N ASP A 3 -7.77 2.70 -2.07
CA ASP A 3 -8.41 1.44 -2.46
C ASP A 3 -9.48 1.02 -1.47
N VAL A 4 -9.15 0.82 -0.22
CA VAL A 4 -10.08 0.34 0.81
C VAL A 4 -10.55 1.43 1.75
N GLY A 5 -11.71 1.23 2.41
CA GLY A 5 -12.37 2.27 3.20
C GLY A 5 -11.64 2.69 4.45
N HIS A 6 -11.33 1.76 5.35
CA HIS A 6 -10.77 2.07 6.68
C HIS A 6 -9.38 2.72 6.64
N GLN A 7 -8.60 2.51 5.61
CA GLN A 7 -7.31 3.20 5.40
C GLN A 7 -7.50 4.71 5.17
N ALA A 8 -8.68 5.13 4.70
CA ALA A 8 -9.02 6.52 4.46
C ALA A 8 -9.58 7.25 5.68
N TYR A 9 -9.72 6.63 6.84
CA TYR A 9 -10.27 7.31 8.03
C TYR A 9 -9.38 8.45 8.49
N THR A 10 -8.07 8.27 8.49
CA THR A 10 -7.12 9.35 8.78
C THR A 10 -7.26 10.50 7.78
N HIS A 11 -7.43 10.19 6.49
CA HIS A 11 -7.70 11.19 5.46
C HIS A 11 -9.00 11.97 5.75
N LYS A 12 -10.09 11.29 6.12
CA LYS A 12 -11.36 11.95 6.49
C LYS A 12 -11.19 12.86 7.71
N ILE A 13 -10.45 12.43 8.73
CA ILE A 13 -10.15 13.23 9.92
C ILE A 13 -9.37 14.49 9.54
N LEU A 14 -8.30 14.35 8.74
CA LEU A 14 -7.44 15.44 8.32
C LEU A 14 -8.12 16.43 7.35
N THR A 15 -9.17 16.00 6.66
CA THR A 15 -9.98 16.83 5.75
C THR A 15 -11.24 17.40 6.41
N GLY A 16 -11.26 17.51 7.74
CA GLY A 16 -12.25 18.26 8.50
C GLY A 16 -13.47 17.47 8.99
N ARG A 17 -13.58 16.17 8.66
CA ARG A 17 -14.77 15.35 8.99
C ARG A 17 -14.71 14.63 10.34
N LYS A 18 -13.73 14.95 11.20
CA LYS A 18 -13.56 14.33 12.53
C LYS A 18 -14.82 14.38 13.38
N GLY A 19 -15.53 15.50 13.37
CA GLY A 19 -16.74 15.71 14.18
C GLY A 19 -17.95 14.87 13.80
N GLU A 20 -17.90 14.17 12.66
CA GLU A 20 -19.02 13.36 12.14
C GLU A 20 -18.80 11.85 12.32
N PHE A 21 -17.70 11.45 12.97
CA PHE A 21 -17.34 10.03 13.12
C PHE A 21 -18.28 9.23 14.02
N ASP A 22 -19.07 9.88 14.87
CA ASP A 22 -20.16 9.27 15.64
C ASP A 22 -21.27 8.69 14.75
N LYS A 23 -21.39 9.22 13.52
CA LYS A 23 -22.33 8.77 12.49
C LYS A 23 -21.66 7.96 11.38
N LEU A 24 -20.40 7.54 11.55
CA LEU A 24 -19.69 6.73 10.56
C LEU A 24 -20.45 5.43 10.25
N ARG A 25 -20.69 5.14 8.95
CA ARG A 25 -21.43 3.97 8.45
C ARG A 25 -22.90 3.91 8.90
N LYS A 26 -23.48 5.02 9.35
CA LYS A 26 -24.91 5.14 9.65
C LYS A 26 -25.63 5.88 8.53
N GLU A 27 -26.94 5.68 8.43
CA GLU A 27 -27.78 6.41 7.49
C GLU A 27 -27.67 7.93 7.71
N GLY A 28 -27.49 8.69 6.64
CA GLY A 28 -27.27 10.14 6.71
C GLY A 28 -25.93 10.57 7.33
N GLY A 29 -25.03 9.64 7.62
CA GLY A 29 -23.71 9.90 8.15
C GLY A 29 -22.59 9.68 7.15
N LEU A 30 -21.33 9.66 7.65
CA LEU A 30 -20.16 9.42 6.82
C LEU A 30 -20.13 7.99 6.27
N SER A 31 -19.80 7.85 5.00
CA SER A 31 -19.47 6.57 4.37
C SER A 31 -18.23 5.96 5.02
N GLY A 32 -18.20 4.62 5.09
CA GLY A 32 -17.00 3.89 5.46
C GLY A 32 -15.89 3.94 4.40
N PHE A 33 -16.13 4.59 3.25
CA PHE A 33 -15.23 4.70 2.11
C PHE A 33 -15.06 6.16 1.70
N PRO A 34 -13.99 6.51 0.97
CA PRO A 34 -13.89 7.79 0.27
C PRO A 34 -15.09 7.99 -0.65
N LYS A 35 -15.68 9.18 -0.64
CA LYS A 35 -16.87 9.50 -1.42
C LYS A 35 -16.88 10.96 -1.85
N ARG A 36 -16.88 11.21 -3.16
CA ARG A 36 -16.84 12.56 -3.75
C ARG A 36 -17.98 13.45 -3.29
N GLY A 37 -19.14 12.86 -3.02
CA GLY A 37 -20.29 13.59 -2.48
C GLY A 37 -20.12 14.08 -1.04
N GLU A 38 -19.12 13.60 -0.29
CA GLU A 38 -18.87 14.03 1.09
C GLU A 38 -17.84 15.17 1.18
N SER A 39 -16.85 15.20 0.27
CA SER A 39 -15.77 16.17 0.33
C SER A 39 -15.11 16.36 -1.02
N SER A 40 -14.75 17.60 -1.35
CA SER A 40 -13.90 17.93 -2.50
C SER A 40 -12.48 17.35 -2.39
N CYS A 41 -12.08 16.89 -1.20
CA CYS A 41 -10.81 16.20 -0.99
C CYS A 41 -10.87 14.72 -1.38
N ASP A 42 -12.03 14.16 -1.68
CA ASP A 42 -12.19 12.77 -2.10
C ASP A 42 -12.26 12.72 -3.63
N SER A 43 -11.16 12.30 -4.26
CA SER A 43 -11.04 12.29 -5.73
C SER A 43 -11.83 11.16 -6.40
N PHE A 44 -12.15 10.08 -5.68
CA PHE A 44 -12.75 8.87 -6.24
C PHE A 44 -13.64 8.16 -5.22
N ASP A 45 -14.75 7.59 -5.69
CA ASP A 45 -15.65 6.78 -4.87
C ASP A 45 -15.10 5.35 -4.82
N ALA A 46 -14.42 5.01 -3.73
CA ALA A 46 -13.77 3.72 -3.59
C ALA A 46 -14.65 2.69 -2.86
N GLY A 47 -14.37 1.42 -3.10
CA GLY A 47 -14.87 0.27 -2.38
C GLY A 47 -13.76 -0.77 -2.19
N HIS A 48 -14.08 -2.00 -1.84
CA HIS A 48 -13.11 -3.10 -1.78
C HIS A 48 -12.99 -3.79 -3.16
N SER A 49 -12.50 -3.07 -4.17
CA SER A 49 -12.54 -3.51 -5.58
C SER A 49 -11.16 -3.68 -6.21
N SER A 50 -10.08 -3.37 -5.50
CA SER A 50 -8.70 -3.37 -6.03
C SER A 50 -8.52 -2.45 -7.24
N ASP A 51 -9.29 -1.36 -7.31
CA ASP A 51 -9.44 -0.47 -8.47
C ASP A 51 -8.66 0.85 -8.37
N SER A 52 -8.02 1.12 -7.22
CA SER A 52 -7.32 2.39 -7.00
C SER A 52 -6.22 2.68 -8.01
N ILE A 53 -5.50 1.65 -8.45
CA ILE A 53 -4.43 1.81 -9.46
C ILE A 53 -5.04 2.09 -10.83
N SER A 54 -6.12 1.39 -11.22
CA SER A 54 -6.84 1.63 -12.49
C SER A 54 -7.42 3.04 -12.53
N ALA A 55 -8.07 3.48 -11.46
CA ALA A 55 -8.59 4.84 -11.35
C ALA A 55 -7.45 5.87 -11.41
N GLY A 56 -6.35 5.63 -10.69
CA GLY A 56 -5.16 6.48 -10.73
C GLY A 56 -4.56 6.59 -12.12
N LEU A 57 -4.48 5.49 -12.86
CA LEU A 57 -4.03 5.46 -14.25
C LEU A 57 -4.91 6.36 -15.14
N GLY A 58 -6.24 6.31 -14.95
CA GLY A 58 -7.17 7.20 -15.64
C GLY A 58 -6.90 8.68 -15.35
N TYR A 59 -6.66 9.03 -14.09
CA TYR A 59 -6.29 10.40 -13.71
C TYR A 59 -4.94 10.84 -14.31
N VAL A 60 -3.94 9.95 -14.35
CA VAL A 60 -2.66 10.25 -15.01
C VAL A 60 -2.86 10.53 -16.49
N ARG A 61 -3.61 9.69 -17.19
CA ARG A 61 -3.90 9.88 -18.61
C ARG A 61 -4.67 11.18 -18.88
N ALA A 62 -5.68 11.49 -18.06
CA ALA A 62 -6.43 12.75 -18.16
C ALA A 62 -5.52 13.96 -17.94
N ARG A 63 -4.72 13.97 -16.86
CA ARG A 63 -3.72 15.01 -16.58
C ARG A 63 -2.80 15.26 -17.77
N ASP A 64 -2.24 14.18 -18.32
CA ASP A 64 -1.26 14.27 -19.39
C ASP A 64 -1.90 14.80 -20.70
N LEU A 65 -3.12 14.37 -21.01
CA LEU A 65 -3.88 14.87 -22.17
C LEU A 65 -4.27 16.34 -22.04
N GLN A 66 -4.54 16.79 -20.81
CA GLN A 66 -4.91 18.18 -20.51
C GLN A 66 -3.69 19.10 -20.32
N GLY A 67 -2.48 18.53 -20.28
CA GLY A 67 -1.24 19.29 -20.03
C GLY A 67 -1.15 19.85 -18.61
N GLU A 68 -1.91 19.27 -17.66
CA GLU A 68 -1.95 19.70 -16.27
C GLU A 68 -0.74 19.21 -15.45
N GLN A 69 -0.47 19.88 -14.33
CA GLN A 69 0.69 19.61 -13.48
C GLN A 69 0.25 19.30 -12.05
N TYR A 70 -0.04 18.03 -11.76
CA TYR A 70 -0.29 17.55 -10.40
C TYR A 70 0.19 16.09 -10.24
N HIS A 71 0.40 15.69 -8.99
CA HIS A 71 0.76 14.31 -8.69
C HIS A 71 -0.49 13.45 -8.51
N VAL A 72 -0.48 12.27 -9.12
CA VAL A 72 -1.48 11.23 -8.89
C VAL A 72 -0.87 10.17 -7.97
N VAL A 73 -1.57 9.88 -6.88
CA VAL A 73 -1.13 8.91 -5.88
C VAL A 73 -2.27 7.92 -5.63
N SER A 74 -2.04 6.64 -5.90
CA SER A 74 -2.92 5.55 -5.51
C SER A 74 -2.37 4.85 -4.28
N VAL A 75 -3.23 4.59 -3.29
CA VAL A 75 -2.85 3.87 -2.07
C VAL A 75 -3.60 2.55 -2.04
N ILE A 76 -2.86 1.44 -2.08
CA ILE A 76 -3.40 0.09 -2.09
C ILE A 76 -2.82 -0.72 -0.94
N GLY A 77 -3.64 -1.55 -0.29
CA GLY A 77 -3.18 -2.52 0.69
C GLY A 77 -2.61 -3.79 0.05
N ASP A 78 -1.76 -4.50 0.77
CA ASP A 78 -1.17 -5.76 0.34
C ASP A 78 -2.23 -6.85 0.06
N GLY A 79 -3.31 -6.89 0.83
CA GLY A 79 -4.46 -7.76 0.57
C GLY A 79 -5.18 -7.38 -0.73
N ALA A 80 -5.47 -6.09 -0.96
CA ALA A 80 -6.12 -5.61 -2.16
C ALA A 80 -5.25 -5.77 -3.41
N LEU A 81 -3.91 -5.73 -3.27
CA LEU A 81 -2.97 -6.00 -4.36
C LEU A 81 -3.11 -7.41 -4.94
N THR A 82 -3.72 -8.35 -4.23
CA THR A 82 -3.97 -9.71 -4.76
C THR A 82 -5.11 -9.77 -5.79
N GLY A 83 -5.88 -8.70 -5.94
CA GLY A 83 -6.97 -8.62 -6.92
C GLY A 83 -6.47 -8.52 -8.37
N GLY A 84 -7.14 -9.21 -9.31
CA GLY A 84 -6.75 -9.23 -10.72
C GLY A 84 -6.71 -7.84 -11.36
N MET A 85 -7.65 -6.97 -11.02
CA MET A 85 -7.71 -5.60 -11.54
C MET A 85 -6.45 -4.79 -11.19
N ALA A 86 -5.87 -5.01 -10.00
CA ALA A 86 -4.60 -4.36 -9.63
C ALA A 86 -3.45 -4.77 -10.55
N TYR A 87 -3.36 -6.05 -10.93
CA TYR A 87 -2.34 -6.52 -11.88
C TYR A 87 -2.53 -5.98 -13.28
N GLU A 88 -3.77 -5.93 -13.77
CA GLU A 88 -4.09 -5.34 -15.08
C GLU A 88 -3.69 -3.87 -15.11
N ALA A 89 -3.97 -3.14 -14.01
CA ALA A 89 -3.60 -1.74 -13.89
C ALA A 89 -2.08 -1.54 -13.81
N LEU A 90 -1.35 -2.37 -13.07
CA LEU A 90 0.12 -2.35 -13.01
C LEU A 90 0.74 -2.62 -14.38
N ASN A 91 0.21 -3.62 -15.10
CA ASN A 91 0.65 -3.93 -16.48
C ASN A 91 0.44 -2.75 -17.44
N ASN A 92 -0.70 -2.05 -17.32
CA ASN A 92 -0.95 -0.86 -18.13
C ASN A 92 -0.11 0.34 -17.69
N ALA A 93 0.11 0.51 -16.38
CA ALA A 93 0.93 1.60 -15.84
C ALA A 93 2.38 1.53 -16.31
N ALA A 94 2.91 0.33 -16.55
CA ALA A 94 4.26 0.10 -17.06
C ALA A 94 4.56 0.87 -18.39
N ASN A 95 3.53 1.22 -19.15
CA ASN A 95 3.65 1.98 -20.40
C ASN A 95 3.53 3.50 -20.22
N LEU A 96 3.60 4.01 -18.97
CA LEU A 96 3.58 5.45 -18.71
C LEU A 96 4.98 6.04 -18.77
N ASP A 97 5.11 7.17 -19.48
CA ASP A 97 6.31 8.02 -19.48
C ASP A 97 6.23 9.14 -18.45
N SER A 98 5.09 9.26 -17.75
CA SER A 98 4.80 10.32 -16.78
C SER A 98 4.68 9.78 -15.35
N ASN A 99 4.91 10.64 -14.36
CA ASN A 99 4.91 10.26 -12.95
C ASN A 99 3.54 9.74 -12.48
N PHE A 100 3.54 8.55 -11.91
CA PHE A 100 2.42 7.93 -11.21
C PHE A 100 2.93 7.23 -9.95
N ILE A 101 2.47 7.64 -8.78
CA ILE A 101 2.91 7.09 -7.49
C ILE A 101 1.90 6.07 -6.99
N ILE A 102 2.35 4.84 -6.79
CA ILE A 102 1.56 3.73 -6.24
C ILE A 102 2.13 3.40 -4.87
N VAL A 103 1.39 3.69 -3.81
CA VAL A 103 1.79 3.38 -2.43
C VAL A 103 1.24 2.01 -2.06
N LEU A 104 2.12 1.04 -1.90
CA LEU A 104 1.79 -0.27 -1.36
C LEU A 104 1.93 -0.24 0.16
N ASN A 105 0.78 -0.20 0.85
CA ASN A 105 0.71 -0.29 2.31
C ASN A 105 0.68 -1.76 2.74
N ASP A 106 1.81 -2.27 3.18
CA ASP A 106 2.01 -3.66 3.53
C ASP A 106 2.06 -3.86 5.05
N ASN A 107 1.04 -4.52 5.59
CA ASN A 107 0.99 -4.95 6.99
C ASN A 107 0.87 -6.47 7.15
N ASN A 108 1.01 -7.22 6.05
CA ASN A 108 0.90 -8.68 5.97
C ASN A 108 -0.49 -9.25 6.30
N MET A 109 -1.51 -8.40 6.28
CA MET A 109 -2.86 -8.79 6.68
C MET A 109 -3.92 -8.13 5.80
N SER A 110 -4.95 -8.90 5.48
CA SER A 110 -6.26 -8.38 5.12
C SER A 110 -7.17 -8.39 6.35
N ILE A 111 -8.16 -9.25 6.44
CA ILE A 111 -8.85 -9.58 7.71
C ILE A 111 -7.93 -10.50 8.52
N SER A 112 -7.54 -11.64 7.97
CA SER A 112 -6.55 -12.60 8.44
C SER A 112 -5.19 -12.38 7.74
N PRO A 113 -4.13 -13.10 8.13
CA PRO A 113 -2.87 -13.08 7.41
C PRO A 113 -3.06 -13.40 5.92
N ASN A 114 -2.35 -12.67 5.06
CA ASN A 114 -2.43 -12.89 3.62
C ASN A 114 -1.83 -14.23 3.22
N VAL A 115 -2.39 -14.84 2.16
CA VAL A 115 -1.95 -16.11 1.60
C VAL A 115 -1.63 -15.98 0.11
N GLY A 116 -0.94 -16.97 -0.43
CA GLY A 116 -0.63 -17.07 -1.86
C GLY A 116 0.71 -16.51 -2.28
N GLY A 117 1.01 -16.60 -3.58
CA GLY A 117 2.32 -16.25 -4.13
C GLY A 117 2.74 -14.79 -3.92
N MET A 118 1.79 -13.85 -4.01
CA MET A 118 2.08 -12.44 -3.75
C MET A 118 2.44 -12.19 -2.29
N SER A 119 1.73 -12.81 -1.34
CA SER A 119 2.07 -12.72 0.08
C SER A 119 3.47 -13.26 0.37
N ASN A 120 3.83 -14.41 -0.23
CA ASN A 120 5.17 -14.98 -0.11
C ASN A 120 6.24 -14.03 -0.68
N TYR A 121 5.96 -13.41 -1.84
CA TYR A 121 6.84 -12.45 -2.48
C TYR A 121 7.03 -11.20 -1.60
N LEU A 122 5.97 -10.60 -1.08
CA LEU A 122 6.04 -9.44 -0.19
C LEU A 122 6.73 -9.79 1.13
N SER A 123 6.52 -11.01 1.66
CA SER A 123 7.24 -11.51 2.84
C SER A 123 8.75 -11.60 2.60
N ALA A 124 9.17 -12.06 1.42
CA ALA A 124 10.58 -12.06 1.04
C ALA A 124 11.15 -10.63 0.95
N LEU A 125 10.37 -9.67 0.43
CA LEU A 125 10.76 -8.25 0.40
C LEU A 125 10.97 -7.67 1.81
N ARG A 126 10.09 -7.98 2.75
CA ARG A 126 10.18 -7.52 4.14
C ARG A 126 11.41 -8.05 4.86
N THR A 127 11.74 -9.32 4.66
CA THR A 127 12.91 -9.96 5.29
C THR A 127 14.22 -9.54 4.66
N ALA A 128 14.20 -9.02 3.44
CA ALA A 128 15.37 -8.51 2.74
C ALA A 128 15.86 -7.13 3.25
N GLU A 129 15.27 -6.60 4.30
CA GLU A 129 15.67 -5.31 4.90
C GLU A 129 17.14 -5.30 5.38
N ALA A 130 17.67 -6.45 5.81
CA ALA A 130 19.09 -6.64 6.05
C ALA A 130 19.95 -6.39 4.79
N TYR A 131 19.37 -6.48 3.60
CA TYR A 131 20.02 -6.33 2.31
C TYR A 131 20.15 -4.88 1.84
N THR A 132 19.25 -3.99 2.26
CA THR A 132 19.34 -2.55 1.92
C THR A 132 20.53 -1.88 2.61
N GLY A 133 20.85 -2.27 3.82
CA GLY A 133 22.10 -1.87 4.50
C GLY A 133 23.35 -2.31 3.74
N MET A 134 23.32 -3.50 3.14
CA MET A 134 24.41 -4.08 2.35
C MET A 134 24.54 -3.42 0.97
N LYS A 135 23.42 -3.04 0.31
CA LYS A 135 23.41 -2.32 -0.98
C LYS A 135 24.06 -0.93 -0.88
N ILE A 136 23.82 -0.22 0.22
CA ILE A 136 24.45 1.08 0.50
C ILE A 136 25.94 0.90 0.78
N SER A 137 26.34 -0.14 1.51
CA SER A 137 27.75 -0.45 1.79
C SER A 137 28.52 -0.91 0.54
N LEU A 138 27.91 -1.73 -0.34
CA LEU A 138 28.54 -2.15 -1.60
C LEU A 138 28.74 -0.98 -2.56
N ASN A 139 27.74 -0.08 -2.71
CA ASN A 139 27.90 1.10 -3.57
C ASN A 139 28.96 2.08 -3.03
N LYS A 140 29.14 2.16 -1.71
CA LYS A 140 30.24 2.94 -1.10
C LYS A 140 31.61 2.25 -1.27
N ALA A 141 31.67 0.92 -1.22
CA ALA A 141 32.89 0.16 -1.40
C ALA A 141 33.37 0.19 -2.86
N VAL A 142 32.47 0.02 -3.84
CA VAL A 142 32.80 0.05 -5.27
C VAL A 142 33.26 1.45 -5.72
N LYS A 143 32.74 2.52 -5.14
CA LYS A 143 33.22 3.90 -5.41
C LYS A 143 34.59 4.22 -4.83
N LYS A 144 35.14 3.37 -3.98
CA LYS A 144 36.46 3.54 -3.35
C LYS A 144 37.62 2.80 -4.07
N ILE A 145 37.34 2.06 -5.16
CA ILE A 145 38.41 1.36 -5.91
C ILE A 145 38.87 2.27 -7.06
N PRO A 146 40.07 2.85 -6.99
CA PRO A 146 40.62 3.61 -8.10
C PRO A 146 41.09 2.64 -9.19
N HIS A 147 40.87 3.01 -10.47
CA HIS A 147 41.39 2.30 -11.66
C HIS A 147 40.69 0.99 -12.06
N VAL A 148 39.38 1.03 -12.28
CA VAL A 148 38.68 -0.07 -12.99
C VAL A 148 38.31 0.42 -14.40
N GLY A 149 38.95 -0.15 -15.41
CA GLY A 149 38.72 0.20 -16.82
C GLY A 149 37.28 -0.09 -17.29
N THR A 150 36.82 0.63 -18.31
CA THR A 150 35.44 0.60 -18.85
C THR A 150 34.95 -0.80 -19.22
N ALA A 151 35.83 -1.68 -19.75
CA ALA A 151 35.49 -3.07 -20.09
C ALA A 151 35.11 -3.93 -18.87
N MET A 152 35.73 -3.65 -17.70
CA MET A 152 35.44 -4.35 -16.44
C MET A 152 34.13 -3.83 -15.81
N VAL A 153 33.78 -2.56 -16.05
CA VAL A 153 32.51 -1.99 -15.66
C VAL A 153 31.36 -2.61 -16.44
N ASP A 154 31.52 -2.87 -17.72
CA ASP A 154 30.51 -3.51 -18.59
C ASP A 154 30.38 -5.02 -18.30
N ALA A 155 31.48 -5.72 -18.02
CA ALA A 155 31.43 -7.09 -17.51
C ALA A 155 30.77 -7.18 -16.14
N MET A 156 31.08 -6.25 -15.21
CA MET A 156 30.41 -6.13 -13.92
C MET A 156 28.92 -5.74 -14.06
N ARG A 157 28.53 -4.95 -15.06
CA ARG A 157 27.13 -4.66 -15.35
C ARG A 157 26.38 -5.92 -15.81
N ARG A 158 26.94 -6.74 -16.67
CA ARG A 158 26.33 -8.01 -17.13
C ARG A 158 26.28 -9.04 -15.99
N THR A 159 27.37 -9.19 -15.24
CA THR A 159 27.45 -10.08 -14.05
C THR A 159 26.57 -9.55 -12.91
N LYS A 160 26.49 -8.22 -12.73
CA LYS A 160 25.60 -7.57 -11.78
C LYS A 160 24.11 -7.79 -12.13
N SER A 161 23.77 -7.83 -13.42
CA SER A 161 22.43 -8.19 -13.88
C SER A 161 22.08 -9.63 -13.54
N SER A 162 22.98 -10.57 -13.77
CA SER A 162 22.78 -12.00 -13.48
C SER A 162 22.81 -12.32 -11.98
N ILE A 163 23.65 -11.64 -11.20
CA ILE A 163 23.69 -11.75 -9.73
C ILE A 163 22.48 -11.03 -9.12
N LYS A 164 22.02 -9.91 -9.72
CA LYS A 164 20.79 -9.23 -9.36
C LYS A 164 19.57 -10.15 -9.49
N GLN A 165 19.51 -10.96 -10.54
CA GLN A 165 18.41 -11.92 -10.77
C GLN A 165 18.36 -13.04 -9.71
N LEU A 166 19.47 -13.37 -9.06
CA LEU A 166 19.55 -14.45 -8.06
C LEU A 166 19.23 -14.01 -6.63
N PHE A 167 19.30 -12.70 -6.31
CA PHE A 167 19.34 -12.27 -4.90
C PHE A 167 18.56 -11.00 -4.54
N ILE A 168 17.78 -10.35 -5.45
CA ILE A 168 17.07 -9.12 -5.11
C ILE A 168 15.56 -9.35 -5.14
N PRO A 169 14.91 -9.43 -3.95
CA PRO A 169 13.47 -9.24 -3.86
C PRO A 169 13.10 -7.82 -4.35
N GLY A 170 12.05 -7.66 -5.11
CA GLY A 170 11.65 -6.37 -5.71
C GLY A 170 11.57 -6.41 -7.22
N MET A 171 12.15 -7.44 -7.83
CA MET A 171 12.24 -7.56 -9.29
C MET A 171 10.90 -7.71 -10.01
N LEU A 172 9.82 -8.13 -9.34
CA LEU A 172 8.53 -8.24 -10.02
C LEU A 172 8.09 -6.89 -10.59
N PHE A 173 8.07 -5.85 -9.77
CA PHE A 173 7.68 -4.51 -10.20
C PHE A 173 8.67 -3.92 -11.21
N GLU A 174 9.98 -4.10 -10.97
CA GLU A 174 11.04 -3.63 -11.87
C GLU A 174 10.99 -4.39 -13.22
N ASN A 175 10.73 -5.69 -13.22
CA ASN A 175 10.57 -6.49 -14.45
C ASN A 175 9.31 -6.14 -15.24
N MET A 176 8.28 -5.63 -14.55
CA MET A 176 7.10 -5.08 -15.20
C MET A 176 7.32 -3.67 -15.76
N GLY A 177 8.46 -3.03 -15.49
CA GLY A 177 8.77 -1.67 -15.97
C GLY A 177 8.44 -0.55 -14.97
N LEU A 178 8.09 -0.89 -13.72
CA LEU A 178 7.86 0.10 -12.68
C LEU A 178 9.14 0.34 -11.84
N THR A 179 9.35 1.57 -11.44
CA THR A 179 10.42 1.86 -10.45
C THR A 179 9.97 1.38 -9.07
N TYR A 180 10.81 0.63 -8.36
CA TYR A 180 10.51 0.20 -7.00
C TYR A 180 11.35 0.95 -5.98
N LEU A 181 10.69 1.58 -5.00
CA LEU A 181 11.28 2.28 -3.88
C LEU A 181 10.80 1.67 -2.56
N GLY A 182 11.72 1.24 -1.74
CA GLY A 182 11.43 0.62 -0.45
C GLY A 182 12.14 -0.73 -0.24
N PRO A 183 11.67 -1.54 0.74
CA PRO A 183 10.63 -1.16 1.69
C PRO A 183 11.09 -0.08 2.69
N VAL A 184 10.12 0.67 3.26
CA VAL A 184 10.37 1.72 4.26
C VAL A 184 9.43 1.55 5.45
N ASP A 185 9.90 1.86 6.66
CA ASP A 185 9.04 1.91 7.86
C ASP A 185 8.02 3.06 7.73
N GLY A 186 6.75 2.70 7.56
CA GLY A 186 5.62 3.64 7.43
C GLY A 186 5.33 4.43 8.70
N HIS A 187 5.91 4.05 9.82
CA HIS A 187 5.81 4.79 11.08
C HIS A 187 6.99 5.75 11.28
N ASN A 188 7.95 5.76 10.36
CA ASN A 188 9.06 6.71 10.35
C ASN A 188 8.80 7.87 9.36
N MET A 189 8.21 8.94 9.86
CA MET A 189 7.81 10.10 9.04
C MET A 189 8.98 10.70 8.25
N ARG A 190 10.19 10.74 8.82
CA ARG A 190 11.36 11.31 8.12
C ARG A 190 11.77 10.46 6.91
N GLN A 191 11.75 9.14 7.05
CA GLN A 191 12.05 8.22 5.94
C GLN A 191 10.96 8.31 4.87
N MET A 192 9.69 8.33 5.28
CA MET A 192 8.54 8.49 4.39
C MET A 192 8.65 9.78 3.55
N MET A 193 8.91 10.92 4.19
CA MET A 193 9.06 12.20 3.48
C MET A 193 10.20 12.18 2.45
N ARG A 194 11.35 11.56 2.78
CA ARG A 194 12.47 11.42 1.83
C ARG A 194 12.07 10.57 0.63
N LEU A 195 11.43 9.42 0.90
CA LEU A 195 11.03 8.48 -0.15
C LEU A 195 9.98 9.09 -1.09
N PHE A 196 8.99 9.79 -0.55
CA PHE A 196 8.00 10.49 -1.38
C PHE A 196 8.62 11.62 -2.21
N ASN A 197 9.62 12.34 -1.68
CA ASN A 197 10.35 13.35 -2.46
C ASN A 197 11.17 12.73 -3.60
N GLU A 198 11.67 11.51 -3.42
CA GLU A 198 12.30 10.75 -4.51
C GLU A 198 11.25 10.27 -5.52
N ALA A 199 10.14 9.69 -5.04
CA ALA A 199 9.06 9.21 -5.88
C ALA A 199 8.48 10.29 -6.80
N LYS A 200 8.33 11.52 -6.32
CA LYS A 200 7.86 12.66 -7.13
C LYS A 200 8.79 13.01 -8.30
N ARG A 201 10.06 12.66 -8.22
CA ARG A 201 11.08 12.96 -9.26
C ARG A 201 11.24 11.84 -10.28
N VAL A 202 10.66 10.68 -10.03
CA VAL A 202 10.70 9.55 -10.96
C VAL A 202 9.91 9.89 -12.20
N LYS A 203 10.51 9.71 -13.36
CA LYS A 203 9.79 9.73 -14.64
C LYS A 203 9.21 8.34 -14.85
N GLY A 204 7.90 8.25 -14.98
CA GLY A 204 7.18 6.98 -15.08
C GLY A 204 6.53 6.52 -13.77
N PRO A 205 5.96 5.30 -13.78
CA PRO A 205 5.28 4.74 -12.62
C PRO A 205 6.27 4.28 -11.56
N VAL A 206 5.93 4.54 -10.30
CA VAL A 206 6.77 4.18 -9.15
C VAL A 206 5.94 3.53 -8.05
N VAL A 207 6.39 2.37 -7.59
CA VAL A 207 5.83 1.68 -6.41
C VAL A 207 6.63 2.09 -5.18
N VAL A 208 5.96 2.68 -4.22
CA VAL A 208 6.50 3.04 -2.90
C VAL A 208 6.02 1.99 -1.90
N HIS A 209 6.89 1.07 -1.52
CA HIS A 209 6.55 -0.01 -0.59
C HIS A 209 6.74 0.45 0.85
N VAL A 210 5.64 0.47 1.60
CA VAL A 210 5.57 0.98 2.97
C VAL A 210 5.16 -0.13 3.90
N LEU A 211 5.99 -0.42 4.89
CA LEU A 211 5.70 -1.41 5.94
C LEU A 211 4.97 -0.75 7.09
N THR A 212 3.82 -1.28 7.46
CA THR A 212 3.03 -0.80 8.58
C THR A 212 2.65 -1.94 9.52
N GLU A 213 2.28 -1.58 10.74
CA GLU A 213 1.80 -2.52 11.76
C GLU A 213 0.33 -2.24 12.04
N LYS A 214 -0.52 -3.25 11.81
CA LYS A 214 -1.95 -3.17 12.08
C LYS A 214 -2.22 -3.05 13.58
N GLY A 215 -3.03 -2.07 13.99
CA GLY A 215 -3.32 -1.81 15.40
C GLY A 215 -2.23 -1.07 16.16
N ARG A 216 -1.19 -0.56 15.49
CA ARG A 216 -0.12 0.19 16.16
C ARG A 216 -0.65 1.37 16.97
N GLY A 217 -0.14 1.48 18.20
CA GLY A 217 -0.54 2.52 19.16
C GLY A 217 -1.71 2.13 20.06
N TYR A 218 -2.34 0.96 19.79
CA TYR A 218 -3.42 0.44 20.63
C TYR A 218 -3.22 -1.07 20.86
N GLU A 219 -2.75 -1.42 22.05
CA GLU A 219 -2.30 -2.78 22.38
C GLU A 219 -3.38 -3.85 22.18
N PRO A 220 -4.67 -3.65 22.57
CA PRO A 220 -5.70 -4.65 22.28
C PRO A 220 -5.86 -4.97 20.79
N ALA A 221 -5.69 -3.97 19.90
CA ALA A 221 -5.78 -4.17 18.46
C ALA A 221 -4.52 -4.85 17.88
N ARG A 222 -3.35 -4.63 18.49
CA ARG A 222 -2.11 -5.34 18.11
C ARG A 222 -2.17 -6.82 18.43
N GLN A 223 -2.76 -7.16 19.58
CA GLN A 223 -2.90 -8.55 20.02
C GLN A 223 -4.01 -9.31 19.27
N ASN A 224 -5.05 -8.60 18.80
CA ASN A 224 -6.21 -9.18 18.13
C ASN A 224 -6.56 -8.40 16.84
N PRO A 225 -5.65 -8.33 15.86
CA PRO A 225 -5.82 -7.47 14.68
C PRO A 225 -7.02 -7.86 13.80
N ASP A 226 -7.43 -9.12 13.82
CA ASP A 226 -8.59 -9.63 13.07
C ASP A 226 -9.89 -9.06 13.65
N MET A 227 -10.04 -9.13 14.98
CA MET A 227 -11.20 -8.62 15.70
C MET A 227 -11.39 -7.12 15.48
N TYR A 228 -10.27 -6.36 15.47
CA TYR A 228 -10.30 -4.90 15.30
C TYR A 228 -10.32 -4.45 13.84
N HIS A 229 -10.34 -5.36 12.87
CA HIS A 229 -10.44 -4.98 11.46
C HIS A 229 -11.74 -4.26 11.12
N GLY A 230 -12.86 -4.71 11.68
CA GLY A 230 -14.19 -4.13 11.46
C GLY A 230 -15.05 -4.17 12.70
N ILE A 231 -14.50 -3.72 13.83
CA ILE A 231 -15.16 -3.78 15.14
C ILE A 231 -16.27 -2.73 15.25
N GLY A 232 -17.36 -3.09 15.95
CA GLY A 232 -18.39 -2.15 16.40
C GLY A 232 -17.91 -1.26 17.56
N PRO A 233 -18.80 -0.42 18.14
CA PRO A 233 -18.47 0.42 19.28
C PRO A 233 -17.89 -0.39 20.46
N PHE A 234 -16.76 0.05 20.99
CA PHE A 234 -16.07 -0.62 22.08
C PHE A 234 -15.53 0.39 23.12
N ASP A 235 -15.31 -0.06 24.33
CA ASP A 235 -14.65 0.71 25.38
C ASP A 235 -13.14 0.77 25.13
N VAL A 236 -12.61 1.97 24.94
CA VAL A 236 -11.19 2.18 24.58
C VAL A 236 -10.21 1.72 25.65
N LYS A 237 -10.62 1.75 26.94
CA LYS A 237 -9.74 1.34 28.05
C LYS A 237 -9.62 -0.18 28.16
N THR A 238 -10.72 -0.88 27.90
CA THR A 238 -10.80 -2.34 28.10
C THR A 238 -10.69 -3.12 26.79
N GLY A 239 -10.88 -2.47 25.64
CA GLY A 239 -10.95 -3.11 24.35
C GLY A 239 -12.23 -3.92 24.08
N LYS A 240 -13.17 -3.94 25.04
CA LYS A 240 -14.38 -4.77 24.98
C LYS A 240 -15.50 -4.07 24.23
N LEU A 241 -16.24 -4.85 23.41
CA LEU A 241 -17.45 -4.36 22.73
C LEU A 241 -18.45 -3.83 23.77
N THR A 242 -19.02 -2.65 23.50
CA THR A 242 -20.04 -2.02 24.36
C THR A 242 -21.45 -2.48 23.97
N GLN A 243 -21.65 -2.95 22.75
CA GLN A 243 -22.94 -3.49 22.29
C GLN A 243 -22.96 -5.00 22.43
N LYS A 244 -23.95 -5.53 23.13
CA LYS A 244 -24.25 -6.95 23.13
C LYS A 244 -25.09 -7.27 21.90
N LYS A 245 -24.76 -8.37 21.22
CA LYS A 245 -25.59 -8.93 20.15
C LYS A 245 -26.94 -9.36 20.75
N VAL A 246 -28.03 -8.76 20.30
CA VAL A 246 -29.37 -9.02 20.85
C VAL A 246 -30.02 -10.25 20.19
N CYS A 247 -29.64 -10.53 18.94
CA CYS A 247 -30.09 -11.69 18.19
C CYS A 247 -28.97 -12.20 17.26
N PRO A 248 -29.01 -13.46 16.82
CA PRO A 248 -28.10 -13.98 15.80
C PRO A 248 -28.23 -13.16 14.51
N GLY A 249 -27.09 -12.82 13.89
CA GLY A 249 -27.08 -12.25 12.54
C GLY A 249 -27.22 -13.35 11.49
N TYR A 250 -27.45 -12.95 10.23
CA TYR A 250 -27.50 -13.92 9.11
C TYR A 250 -26.25 -14.77 9.01
N THR A 251 -25.06 -14.20 9.26
CA THR A 251 -23.80 -14.93 9.27
C THR A 251 -23.76 -16.02 10.34
N ASP A 252 -24.30 -15.75 11.53
CA ASP A 252 -24.31 -16.75 12.60
C ASP A 252 -25.18 -17.94 12.22
N VAL A 253 -26.43 -17.65 11.77
CA VAL A 253 -27.36 -18.69 11.31
C VAL A 253 -26.79 -19.50 10.16
N PHE A 254 -26.15 -18.83 9.17
CA PHE A 254 -25.52 -19.52 8.05
C PHE A 254 -24.35 -20.41 8.50
N SER A 255 -23.52 -19.92 9.42
CA SER A 255 -22.40 -20.69 9.96
C SER A 255 -22.86 -21.92 10.75
N ASP A 256 -23.90 -21.76 11.56
CA ASP A 256 -24.47 -22.87 12.34
C ASP A 256 -24.98 -23.99 11.41
N VAL A 257 -25.74 -23.60 10.36
CA VAL A 257 -26.25 -24.57 9.36
C VAL A 257 -25.14 -25.25 8.55
N LEU A 258 -24.02 -24.54 8.30
CA LEU A 258 -22.87 -25.14 7.61
C LEU A 258 -22.10 -26.15 8.49
N CYS A 259 -22.17 -26.00 9.81
CA CYS A 259 -21.49 -26.88 10.75
C CYS A 259 -22.32 -28.12 11.15
N GLU A 260 -23.62 -28.11 10.87
CA GLU A 260 -24.52 -29.29 10.97
C GLU A 260 -24.34 -30.23 9.76
#